data_edb735f1fed9139199cec961d133b459
#
_entry.id   edb735f1fed9139199cec961d133b459
#
_cell.length_a   1.000
_cell.length_b   1.000
_cell.length_c   1.000
_cell.angle_alpha   90.00
_cell.angle_beta   90.00
_cell.angle_gamma   90.00
#
_symmetry.space_group_name_H-M   'P 1'
#
loop_
_entity.id
_entity.type
_entity.pdbx_description
1 polymer ?
#
loop_
_entity_poly.entity_id
_entity_poly.type
_entity_poly.pdbx_seq_one_letter_code
_entity_poly.pdbx_strand_id
1 'polypeptide(L)'
;MTLRGHSLPVLVIVVNLILFLAGLLGVYGRASGMELSGQADYRQFLYVYAALVGILSVIVLILGCSIASGSISGERETGTYDLLKSAGLSPLAIAGGKLFSAAHVSVTVIVSAFPALLIPLVFGGPGLMEVFQIIGALLPLALFSITVGLYYSSVLHSTVAAAAVSAGTVFAFAAIPVLLLALTWPAAGMGASAAGTPGVTAYLMLADPLTPAASLVLRQIGEGSLVTGAFTRMGIDPASFLVRNLTPLSFTVQAAISLLFFILSVGKISE
;
A
#
# COMPACT_ATOMS: atom_id res chain seq x y z
N MET A 1 17.71 3.94 -27.28
CA MET A 1 16.25 4.06 -27.32
C MET A 1 15.50 2.71 -27.19
N THR A 2 16.17 1.61 -27.01
CA THR A 2 15.62 0.23 -26.98
C THR A 2 15.35 -0.35 -25.59
N LEU A 3 15.68 0.35 -24.51
CA LEU A 3 15.53 -0.17 -23.13
C LEU A 3 14.13 0.06 -22.51
N ARG A 4 13.29 0.89 -23.09
CA ARG A 4 11.97 1.22 -22.54
C ARG A 4 10.91 0.12 -22.75
N GLY A 5 11.09 -0.77 -23.73
CA GLY A 5 10.14 -1.86 -24.01
C GLY A 5 10.28 -3.08 -23.09
N HIS A 6 11.43 -3.27 -22.44
CA HIS A 6 11.72 -4.45 -21.63
C HIS A 6 11.62 -4.20 -20.10
N SER A 7 11.47 -2.96 -19.65
CA SER A 7 11.47 -2.63 -18.23
C SER A 7 10.23 -3.16 -17.49
N LEU A 8 9.05 -3.07 -18.09
CA LEU A 8 7.82 -3.52 -17.46
C LEU A 8 7.75 -5.04 -17.31
N PRO A 9 8.01 -5.87 -18.36
CA PRO A 9 8.03 -7.32 -18.19
C PRO A 9 9.11 -7.79 -17.20
N VAL A 10 10.29 -7.18 -17.21
CA VAL A 10 11.34 -7.49 -16.22
C VAL A 10 10.88 -7.17 -14.80
N LEU A 11 10.27 -6.03 -14.58
CA LEU A 11 9.70 -5.65 -13.28
C LEU A 11 8.67 -6.68 -12.80
N VAL A 12 7.72 -7.04 -13.66
CA VAL A 12 6.69 -8.05 -13.36
C VAL A 12 7.32 -9.39 -13.01
N ILE A 13 8.31 -9.84 -13.78
CA ILE A 13 9.01 -11.10 -13.51
C ILE A 13 9.73 -11.05 -12.16
N VAL A 14 10.45 -9.97 -11.85
CA VAL A 14 11.17 -9.83 -10.57
C VAL A 14 10.21 -9.82 -9.38
N VAL A 15 9.11 -9.06 -9.45
CA VAL A 15 8.11 -9.03 -8.39
C VAL A 15 7.48 -10.40 -8.17
N ASN A 16 7.06 -11.07 -9.24
CA ASN A 16 6.48 -12.40 -9.14
C ASN A 16 7.48 -13.44 -8.64
N LEU A 17 8.75 -13.34 -9.02
CA LEU A 17 9.80 -14.22 -8.51
C LEU A 17 9.98 -14.05 -7.00
N ILE A 18 10.00 -12.80 -6.50
CA ILE A 18 10.10 -12.51 -5.06
C ILE A 18 8.90 -13.11 -4.32
N LEU A 19 7.68 -12.87 -4.81
CA LEU A 19 6.46 -13.38 -4.18
C LEU A 19 6.40 -14.91 -4.22
N PHE A 20 6.77 -15.52 -5.33
CA PHE A 20 6.76 -16.97 -5.49
C PHE A 20 7.78 -17.63 -4.57
N LEU A 21 9.00 -17.12 -4.50
CA LEU A 21 10.03 -17.60 -3.58
C LEU A 21 9.61 -17.41 -2.12
N ALA A 22 9.07 -16.25 -1.77
CA ALA A 22 8.56 -16.01 -0.41
C ALA A 22 7.41 -16.95 -0.04
N GLY A 23 6.49 -17.21 -0.98
CA GLY A 23 5.40 -18.17 -0.82
C GLY A 23 5.88 -19.60 -0.62
N LEU A 24 6.78 -20.08 -1.48
CA LEU A 24 7.34 -21.42 -1.39
C LEU A 24 8.14 -21.62 -0.09
N LEU A 25 9.02 -20.66 0.26
CA LEU A 25 9.79 -20.72 1.51
C LEU A 25 8.89 -20.65 2.72
N GLY A 26 7.84 -19.82 2.69
CA GLY A 26 6.86 -19.74 3.77
C GLY A 26 6.10 -21.05 3.97
N VAL A 27 5.62 -21.67 2.88
CA VAL A 27 4.92 -22.96 2.91
C VAL A 27 5.87 -24.08 3.37
N TYR A 28 7.08 -24.15 2.82
CA TYR A 28 8.07 -25.16 3.21
C TYR A 28 8.44 -25.07 4.68
N GLY A 29 8.70 -23.85 5.20
CA GLY A 29 9.04 -23.65 6.60
C GLY A 29 7.91 -24.04 7.55
N ARG A 30 6.64 -23.83 7.16
CA ARG A 30 5.49 -24.27 7.96
C ARG A 30 5.25 -25.77 7.88
N ALA A 31 5.37 -26.37 6.69
CA ALA A 31 5.22 -27.79 6.49
C ALA A 31 6.27 -28.59 7.28
N SER A 32 7.54 -28.21 7.21
CA SER A 32 8.61 -28.85 8.00
C SER A 32 8.41 -28.69 9.51
N GLY A 33 7.89 -27.55 9.97
CA GLY A 33 7.53 -27.36 11.37
C GLY A 33 6.41 -28.28 11.85
N MET A 34 5.43 -28.59 11.00
CA MET A 34 4.35 -29.53 11.29
C MET A 34 4.86 -30.96 11.42
N GLU A 35 5.77 -31.39 10.54
CA GLU A 35 6.41 -32.72 10.63
C GLU A 35 7.18 -32.89 11.96
N LEU A 36 7.91 -31.86 12.39
CA LEU A 36 8.69 -31.89 13.63
C LEU A 36 7.81 -31.87 14.89
N SER A 37 6.67 -31.17 14.87
CA SER A 37 5.79 -31.03 16.02
C SER A 37 4.72 -32.11 16.11
N GLY A 38 4.47 -32.86 15.02
CA GLY A 38 3.39 -33.84 14.92
C GLY A 38 1.97 -33.25 14.98
N GLN A 39 1.85 -31.92 14.92
CA GLN A 39 0.58 -31.21 14.92
C GLN A 39 0.31 -30.57 13.57
N ALA A 40 -0.78 -30.96 12.92
CA ALA A 40 -1.24 -30.39 11.66
C ALA A 40 -2.11 -29.15 11.94
N ASP A 41 -1.49 -27.98 12.02
CA ASP A 41 -2.22 -26.70 12.11
C ASP A 41 -2.19 -25.94 10.78
N TYR A 42 -3.19 -26.20 9.95
CA TYR A 42 -3.35 -25.58 8.63
C TYR A 42 -3.55 -24.05 8.70
N ARG A 43 -3.93 -23.48 9.85
CA ARG A 43 -4.01 -22.03 10.04
C ARG A 43 -2.69 -21.32 9.82
N GLN A 44 -1.57 -22.02 9.95
CA GLN A 44 -0.24 -21.45 9.73
C GLN A 44 -0.04 -20.96 8.28
N PHE A 45 -0.74 -21.53 7.31
CA PHE A 45 -0.68 -21.09 5.90
C PHE A 45 -1.42 -19.75 5.67
N LEU A 46 -2.37 -19.39 6.54
CA LEU A 46 -2.98 -18.06 6.54
C LEU A 46 -1.96 -16.96 6.87
N TYR A 47 -1.00 -17.23 7.76
CA TYR A 47 0.09 -16.27 8.04
C TYR A 47 1.06 -16.13 6.86
N VAL A 48 1.29 -17.20 6.07
CA VAL A 48 2.06 -17.10 4.82
C VAL A 48 1.35 -16.17 3.84
N TYR A 49 0.03 -16.34 3.71
CA TYR A 49 -0.79 -15.43 2.90
C TYR A 49 -0.68 -13.97 3.38
N ALA A 50 -0.82 -13.74 4.68
CA ALA A 50 -0.69 -12.40 5.26
C ALA A 50 0.68 -11.77 4.95
N ALA A 51 1.76 -12.56 5.04
CA ALA A 51 3.10 -12.10 4.70
C ALA A 51 3.24 -11.74 3.21
N LEU A 52 2.68 -12.56 2.31
CA LEU A 52 2.67 -12.28 0.87
C LEU A 52 1.92 -10.99 0.54
N VAL A 53 0.75 -10.77 1.14
CA VAL A 53 -0.02 -9.53 0.98
C VAL A 53 0.76 -8.33 1.53
N GLY A 54 1.43 -8.49 2.67
CA GLY A 54 2.29 -7.44 3.24
C GLY A 54 3.44 -7.07 2.31
N ILE A 55 4.16 -8.05 1.78
CA ILE A 55 5.25 -7.84 0.80
C ILE A 55 4.72 -7.15 -0.45
N LEU A 56 3.61 -7.62 -1.01
CA LEU A 56 3.00 -7.04 -2.20
C LEU A 56 2.55 -5.59 -1.95
N SER A 57 1.96 -5.30 -0.78
CA SER A 57 1.54 -3.94 -0.41
C SER A 57 2.72 -2.96 -0.37
N VAL A 58 3.86 -3.36 0.21
CA VAL A 58 5.08 -2.55 0.24
C VAL A 58 5.65 -2.35 -1.17
N ILE A 59 5.65 -3.39 -1.99
CA ILE A 59 6.10 -3.31 -3.39
C ILE A 59 5.22 -2.31 -4.16
N VAL A 60 3.90 -2.40 -4.03
CA VAL A 60 2.95 -1.50 -4.71
C VAL A 60 3.15 -0.04 -4.27
N LEU A 61 3.38 0.21 -2.98
CA LEU A 61 3.68 1.55 -2.47
C LEU A 61 4.95 2.13 -3.09
N ILE A 62 6.04 1.36 -3.11
CA ILE A 62 7.33 1.80 -3.65
C ILE A 62 7.24 2.03 -5.16
N LEU A 63 6.63 1.10 -5.88
CA LEU A 63 6.48 1.18 -7.34
C LEU A 63 5.62 2.38 -7.76
N GLY A 64 4.48 2.58 -7.11
CA GLY A 64 3.57 3.66 -7.44
C GLY A 64 4.24 5.03 -7.32
N CYS A 65 4.89 5.31 -6.19
CA CYS A 65 5.58 6.58 -5.99
C CYS A 65 6.82 6.72 -6.90
N SER A 66 7.60 5.65 -7.13
CA SER A 66 8.80 5.69 -7.98
C SER A 66 8.48 5.98 -9.45
N ILE A 67 7.46 5.33 -10.00
CA ILE A 67 7.05 5.53 -11.39
C ILE A 67 6.49 6.94 -11.60
N ALA A 68 5.64 7.39 -10.67
CA ALA A 68 4.97 8.67 -10.78
C ALA A 68 5.91 9.86 -10.53
N SER A 69 6.88 9.71 -9.61
CA SER A 69 7.83 10.78 -9.26
C SER A 69 8.74 11.20 -10.41
N GLY A 70 9.07 10.27 -11.32
CA GLY A 70 9.86 10.59 -12.52
C GLY A 70 9.04 11.08 -13.71
N SER A 71 7.71 11.14 -13.61
CA SER A 71 6.85 11.34 -14.78
C SER A 71 6.88 12.77 -15.36
N ILE A 72 6.97 13.80 -14.53
CA ILE A 72 7.02 15.22 -14.92
C ILE A 72 8.43 15.77 -14.70
N SER A 73 9.05 15.47 -13.55
CA SER A 73 10.42 15.92 -13.25
C SER A 73 11.41 15.41 -14.30
N GLY A 74 11.25 14.19 -14.81
CA GLY A 74 12.08 13.66 -15.90
C GLY A 74 11.94 14.41 -17.22
N GLU A 75 10.75 14.92 -17.55
CA GLU A 75 10.55 15.76 -18.72
C GLU A 75 11.15 17.15 -18.54
N ARG A 76 11.17 17.67 -17.30
CA ARG A 76 11.87 18.92 -16.98
C ARG A 76 13.39 18.76 -17.07
N GLU A 77 13.96 17.68 -16.54
CA GLU A 77 15.39 17.38 -16.65
C GLU A 77 15.86 17.22 -18.09
N THR A 78 15.04 16.65 -18.96
CA THR A 78 15.35 16.45 -20.39
C THR A 78 14.99 17.67 -21.27
N GLY A 79 14.40 18.73 -20.69
CA GLY A 79 13.98 19.92 -21.43
C GLY A 79 12.77 19.70 -22.38
N THR A 80 12.07 18.56 -22.26
CA THR A 80 10.91 18.24 -23.10
C THR A 80 9.59 18.78 -22.55
N TYR A 81 9.59 19.29 -21.32
CA TYR A 81 8.40 19.81 -20.66
C TYR A 81 7.78 21.01 -21.37
N ASP A 82 8.62 21.93 -21.92
CA ASP A 82 8.16 23.11 -22.65
C ASP A 82 7.46 22.72 -23.96
N LEU A 83 7.89 21.64 -24.62
CA LEU A 83 7.24 21.09 -25.80
C LEU A 83 5.83 20.54 -25.46
N LEU A 84 5.71 19.93 -24.28
CA LEU A 84 4.42 19.42 -23.80
C LEU A 84 3.44 20.60 -23.50
N LYS A 85 3.96 21.67 -22.90
CA LYS A 85 3.18 22.88 -22.59
C LYS A 85 2.76 23.63 -23.88
N SER A 86 3.64 23.68 -24.89
CA SER A 86 3.35 24.31 -26.22
C SER A 86 2.38 23.50 -27.06
N ALA A 87 2.15 22.22 -26.76
CA ALA A 87 1.14 21.39 -27.45
C ALA A 87 -0.31 21.76 -27.10
N GLY A 88 -0.56 22.76 -26.24
CA GLY A 88 -1.89 23.24 -25.89
C GLY A 88 -2.70 22.26 -25.00
N LEU A 89 -2.08 21.26 -24.40
CA LEU A 89 -2.76 20.33 -23.53
C LEU A 89 -3.13 20.99 -22.20
N SER A 90 -4.35 20.71 -21.71
CA SER A 90 -4.75 21.19 -20.38
C SER A 90 -3.93 20.51 -19.27
N PRO A 91 -3.62 21.22 -18.17
CA PRO A 91 -2.90 20.64 -17.03
C PRO A 91 -3.55 19.35 -16.50
N LEU A 92 -4.89 19.31 -16.52
CA LEU A 92 -5.65 18.12 -16.12
C LEU A 92 -5.40 16.94 -17.08
N ALA A 93 -5.32 17.18 -18.38
CA ALA A 93 -5.03 16.12 -19.37
C ALA A 93 -3.62 15.57 -19.19
N ILE A 94 -2.64 16.44 -18.89
CA ILE A 94 -1.26 16.03 -18.62
C ILE A 94 -1.19 15.18 -17.35
N ALA A 95 -1.72 15.70 -16.23
CA ALA A 95 -1.72 14.98 -14.95
C ALA A 95 -2.49 13.66 -15.03
N GLY A 96 -3.68 13.67 -15.65
CA GLY A 96 -4.52 12.48 -15.82
C GLY A 96 -3.87 11.42 -16.70
N GLY A 97 -3.23 11.80 -17.80
CA GLY A 97 -2.48 10.88 -18.67
C GLY A 97 -1.30 10.20 -17.93
N LYS A 98 -0.57 10.97 -17.11
CA LYS A 98 0.54 10.44 -16.28
C LYS A 98 0.03 9.53 -15.18
N LEU A 99 -1.05 9.93 -14.49
CA LEU A 99 -1.73 9.10 -13.48
C LEU A 99 -2.16 7.76 -14.10
N PHE A 100 -2.84 7.79 -15.25
CA PHE A 100 -3.34 6.60 -15.92
C PHE A 100 -2.20 5.67 -16.34
N SER A 101 -1.11 6.23 -16.88
CA SER A 101 0.08 5.45 -17.26
C SER A 101 0.72 4.75 -16.07
N ALA A 102 0.89 5.45 -14.94
CA ALA A 102 1.43 4.85 -13.72
C ALA A 102 0.48 3.82 -13.10
N ALA A 103 -0.83 4.10 -13.11
CA ALA A 103 -1.86 3.18 -12.63
C ALA A 103 -1.89 1.88 -13.44
N HIS A 104 -1.76 1.95 -14.77
CA HIS A 104 -1.69 0.77 -15.62
C HIS A 104 -0.55 -0.17 -15.21
N VAL A 105 0.65 0.35 -14.95
CA VAL A 105 1.79 -0.45 -14.50
C VAL A 105 1.51 -1.11 -13.14
N SER A 106 0.98 -0.33 -12.18
CA SER A 106 0.67 -0.85 -10.84
C SER A 106 -0.43 -1.93 -10.88
N VAL A 107 -1.48 -1.73 -11.68
CA VAL A 107 -2.54 -2.72 -11.88
C VAL A 107 -1.98 -3.99 -12.49
N THR A 108 -1.09 -3.88 -13.50
CA THR A 108 -0.44 -5.04 -14.12
C THR A 108 0.34 -5.85 -13.09
N VAL A 109 1.10 -5.19 -12.20
CA VAL A 109 1.84 -5.86 -11.12
C VAL A 109 0.90 -6.53 -10.13
N ILE A 110 -0.16 -5.84 -9.67
CA ILE A 110 -1.14 -6.39 -8.73
C ILE A 110 -1.83 -7.63 -9.32
N VAL A 111 -2.30 -7.54 -10.56
CA VAL A 111 -2.98 -8.66 -11.22
C VAL A 111 -2.02 -9.83 -11.48
N SER A 112 -0.77 -9.54 -11.88
CA SER A 112 0.24 -10.59 -12.10
C SER A 112 0.63 -11.33 -10.83
N ALA A 113 0.46 -10.74 -9.65
CA ALA A 113 0.72 -11.38 -8.36
C ALA A 113 -0.34 -12.41 -7.95
N PHE A 114 -1.49 -12.45 -8.63
CA PHE A 114 -2.59 -13.37 -8.33
C PHE A 114 -2.15 -14.83 -8.18
N PRO A 115 -1.36 -15.45 -9.09
CA PRO A 115 -0.92 -16.84 -8.94
C PRO A 115 -0.08 -17.07 -7.68
N ALA A 116 0.75 -16.11 -7.27
CA ALA A 116 1.56 -16.22 -6.06
C ALA A 116 0.69 -16.20 -4.79
N LEU A 117 -0.39 -15.40 -4.78
CA LEU A 117 -1.34 -15.34 -3.66
C LEU A 117 -2.19 -16.62 -3.55
N LEU A 118 -2.29 -17.42 -4.60
CA LEU A 118 -2.98 -18.72 -4.57
C LEU A 118 -2.16 -19.85 -3.94
N ILE A 119 -0.84 -19.70 -3.78
CA ILE A 119 0.01 -20.75 -3.21
C ILE A 119 -0.51 -21.21 -1.83
N PRO A 120 -0.76 -20.32 -0.84
CA PRO A 120 -1.30 -20.74 0.45
C PRO A 120 -2.69 -21.37 0.38
N LEU A 121 -3.51 -21.03 -0.63
CA LEU A 121 -4.86 -21.55 -0.80
C LEU A 121 -4.86 -23.07 -1.00
N VAL A 122 -3.91 -23.63 -1.73
CA VAL A 122 -3.78 -25.07 -1.97
C VAL A 122 -3.57 -25.84 -0.66
N PHE A 123 -3.02 -25.20 0.37
CA PHE A 123 -2.72 -25.78 1.67
C PHE A 123 -3.74 -25.42 2.76
N GLY A 124 -4.93 -24.96 2.39
CA GLY A 124 -5.98 -24.57 3.34
C GLY A 124 -5.89 -23.10 3.80
N GLY A 125 -5.26 -22.24 3.01
CA GLY A 125 -5.22 -20.79 3.18
C GLY A 125 -6.55 -20.10 2.85
N PRO A 126 -6.51 -18.82 2.46
CA PRO A 126 -7.72 -18.02 2.21
C PRO A 126 -8.51 -18.54 1.01
N GLY A 127 -9.82 -18.25 0.98
CA GLY A 127 -10.67 -18.54 -0.18
C GLY A 127 -10.39 -17.61 -1.37
N LEU A 128 -10.83 -18.02 -2.57
CA LEU A 128 -10.67 -17.19 -3.78
C LEU A 128 -11.29 -15.80 -3.64
N MET A 129 -12.45 -15.70 -2.99
CA MET A 129 -13.13 -14.41 -2.78
C MET A 129 -12.30 -13.47 -1.91
N GLU A 130 -11.59 -14.00 -0.92
CA GLU A 130 -10.70 -13.26 -0.03
C GLU A 130 -9.49 -12.72 -0.79
N VAL A 131 -8.93 -13.50 -1.72
CA VAL A 131 -7.86 -13.03 -2.60
C VAL A 131 -8.33 -11.89 -3.51
N PHE A 132 -9.53 -11.99 -4.09
CA PHE A 132 -10.10 -10.89 -4.89
C PHE A 132 -10.35 -9.62 -4.07
N GLN A 133 -10.80 -9.75 -2.83
CA GLN A 133 -10.97 -8.60 -1.93
C GLN A 133 -9.63 -7.88 -1.68
N ILE A 134 -8.53 -8.62 -1.49
CA ILE A 134 -7.21 -8.01 -1.31
C ILE A 134 -6.71 -7.35 -2.58
N ILE A 135 -6.88 -7.97 -3.74
CA ILE A 135 -6.54 -7.33 -5.03
C ILE A 135 -7.29 -6.00 -5.17
N GLY A 136 -8.59 -5.99 -4.84
CA GLY A 136 -9.40 -4.77 -4.81
C GLY A 136 -8.88 -3.72 -3.82
N ALA A 137 -8.40 -4.15 -2.65
CA ALA A 137 -7.85 -3.26 -1.62
C ALA A 137 -6.49 -2.65 -2.00
N LEU A 138 -5.72 -3.31 -2.85
CA LEU A 138 -4.44 -2.80 -3.33
C LEU A 138 -4.57 -1.70 -4.40
N LEU A 139 -5.74 -1.58 -5.07
CA LEU A 139 -5.95 -0.54 -6.08
C LEU A 139 -5.95 0.88 -5.48
N PRO A 140 -6.71 1.20 -4.42
CA PRO A 140 -6.62 2.50 -3.74
C PRO A 140 -5.22 2.77 -3.18
N LEU A 141 -4.53 1.74 -2.66
CA LEU A 141 -3.16 1.84 -2.20
C LEU A 141 -2.21 2.30 -3.31
N ALA A 142 -2.34 1.72 -4.51
CA ALA A 142 -1.59 2.11 -5.70
C ALA A 142 -1.90 3.56 -6.10
N LEU A 143 -3.18 3.93 -6.14
CA LEU A 143 -3.59 5.29 -6.48
C LEU A 143 -3.03 6.33 -5.50
N PHE A 144 -3.05 6.04 -4.20
CA PHE A 144 -2.45 6.91 -3.19
C PHE A 144 -0.96 7.14 -3.46
N SER A 145 -0.18 6.07 -3.62
CA SER A 145 1.26 6.20 -3.85
C SER A 145 1.60 6.92 -5.15
N ILE A 146 0.83 6.68 -6.22
CA ILE A 146 0.98 7.34 -7.51
C ILE A 146 0.68 8.85 -7.41
N THR A 147 -0.41 9.24 -6.74
CA THR A 147 -0.78 10.65 -6.63
C THR A 147 0.21 11.45 -5.79
N VAL A 148 0.76 10.85 -4.72
CA VAL A 148 1.86 11.44 -3.96
C VAL A 148 3.10 11.62 -4.83
N GLY A 149 3.50 10.60 -5.58
CA GLY A 149 4.63 10.66 -6.51
C GLY A 149 4.44 11.72 -7.59
N LEU A 150 3.24 11.80 -8.18
CA LEU A 150 2.89 12.78 -9.20
C LEU A 150 2.96 14.22 -8.67
N TYR A 151 2.48 14.45 -7.44
CA TYR A 151 2.55 15.76 -6.79
C TYR A 151 4.00 16.23 -6.64
N TYR A 152 4.88 15.41 -6.05
CA TYR A 152 6.28 15.78 -5.90
C TYR A 152 7.01 15.88 -7.25
N SER A 153 6.63 15.11 -8.25
CA SER A 153 7.13 15.25 -9.61
C SER A 153 6.74 16.60 -10.23
N SER A 154 5.57 17.15 -9.89
CA SER A 154 5.14 18.45 -10.37
C SER A 154 5.82 19.63 -9.65
N VAL A 155 6.26 19.45 -8.42
CA VAL A 155 6.90 20.49 -7.59
C VAL A 155 8.42 20.53 -7.78
N LEU A 156 9.06 19.37 -7.82
CA LEU A 156 10.50 19.23 -7.84
C LEU A 156 11.03 19.10 -9.28
N HIS A 157 12.18 19.72 -9.55
CA HIS A 157 12.83 19.70 -10.87
C HIS A 157 13.70 18.47 -11.07
N SER A 158 14.17 17.83 -9.97
CA SER A 158 15.02 16.64 -10.01
C SER A 158 14.22 15.37 -9.78
N THR A 159 14.39 14.40 -10.66
CA THR A 159 13.75 13.08 -10.56
C THR A 159 14.16 12.33 -9.28
N VAL A 160 15.44 12.44 -8.90
CA VAL A 160 15.98 11.81 -7.69
C VAL A 160 15.36 12.44 -6.44
N ALA A 161 15.30 13.77 -6.39
CA ALA A 161 14.68 14.47 -5.26
C ALA A 161 13.19 14.17 -5.17
N ALA A 162 12.47 14.16 -6.29
CA ALA A 162 11.05 13.82 -6.34
C ALA A 162 10.80 12.38 -5.84
N ALA A 163 11.63 11.42 -6.26
CA ALA A 163 11.53 10.03 -5.80
C ALA A 163 11.83 9.90 -4.30
N ALA A 164 12.89 10.55 -3.80
CA ALA A 164 13.25 10.47 -2.39
C ALA A 164 12.17 11.08 -1.47
N VAL A 165 11.67 12.27 -1.82
CA VAL A 165 10.65 12.96 -1.00
C VAL A 165 9.30 12.24 -1.09
N SER A 166 8.89 11.76 -2.27
CA SER A 166 7.65 11.00 -2.42
C SER A 166 7.69 9.69 -1.64
N ALA A 167 8.79 8.94 -1.73
CA ALA A 167 9.00 7.73 -0.95
C ALA A 167 8.98 8.03 0.55
N GLY A 168 9.70 9.06 1.00
CA GLY A 168 9.71 9.51 2.40
C GLY A 168 8.31 9.84 2.91
N THR A 169 7.50 10.55 2.11
CA THR A 169 6.12 10.89 2.47
C THR A 169 5.24 9.64 2.57
N VAL A 170 5.29 8.74 1.58
CA VAL A 170 4.51 7.51 1.57
C VAL A 170 4.89 6.62 2.76
N PHE A 171 6.19 6.46 3.04
CA PHE A 171 6.66 5.74 4.22
C PHE A 171 6.28 6.41 5.54
N ALA A 172 6.28 7.74 5.60
CA ALA A 172 5.83 8.46 6.80
C ALA A 172 4.34 8.20 7.09
N PHE A 173 3.49 8.25 6.07
CA PHE A 173 2.06 7.91 6.23
C PHE A 173 1.85 6.47 6.70
N ALA A 174 2.66 5.52 6.24
CA ALA A 174 2.56 4.12 6.64
C ALA A 174 3.22 3.84 8.01
N ALA A 175 4.36 4.46 8.32
CA ALA A 175 5.14 4.14 9.50
C ALA A 175 4.69 4.91 10.76
N ILE A 176 4.27 6.17 10.62
CA ILE A 176 3.94 7.01 11.78
C ILE A 176 2.79 6.43 12.60
N PRO A 177 1.64 6.01 12.03
CA PRO A 177 0.55 5.45 12.80
C PRO A 177 0.95 4.15 13.52
N VAL A 178 1.71 3.29 12.84
CA VAL A 178 2.21 2.02 13.41
C VAL A 178 3.22 2.28 14.54
N LEU A 179 4.13 3.24 14.35
CA LEU A 179 5.10 3.63 15.38
C LEU A 179 4.41 4.21 16.62
N LEU A 180 3.42 5.09 16.43
CA LEU A 180 2.65 5.65 17.54
C LEU A 180 1.87 4.55 18.28
N LEU A 181 1.29 3.59 17.56
CA LEU A 181 0.66 2.43 18.16
C LEU A 181 1.66 1.62 18.98
N ALA A 182 2.85 1.34 18.44
CA ALA A 182 3.90 0.59 19.13
C ALA A 182 4.41 1.32 20.38
N LEU A 183 4.53 2.63 20.36
CA LEU A 183 4.95 3.43 21.51
C LEU A 183 3.89 3.52 22.61
N THR A 184 2.60 3.53 22.23
CA THR A 184 1.50 3.57 23.21
C THR A 184 1.15 2.19 23.77
N TRP A 185 1.57 1.10 23.11
CA TRP A 185 1.29 -0.28 23.50
C TRP A 185 1.76 -0.66 24.91
N PRO A 186 3.00 -0.34 25.35
CA PRO A 186 3.45 -0.64 26.72
C PRO A 186 2.72 0.17 27.78
N ALA A 187 2.39 1.42 27.51
CA ALA A 187 1.73 2.33 28.46
C ALA A 187 0.31 1.88 28.82
N ALA A 188 -0.42 1.28 27.84
CA ALA A 188 -1.78 0.78 28.07
C ALA A 188 -1.81 -0.44 29.05
N GLY A 189 -0.70 -1.19 29.20
CA GLY A 189 -0.58 -2.31 30.14
C GLY A 189 -0.29 -1.88 31.58
N MET A 190 0.12 -0.63 31.82
CA MET A 190 0.50 -0.11 33.14
C MET A 190 -0.61 0.72 33.83
N GLY A 191 -1.87 0.64 33.34
CA GLY A 191 -2.99 1.37 33.97
C GLY A 191 -2.93 2.89 33.77
N ALA A 192 -1.98 3.40 33.02
CA ALA A 192 -1.95 4.78 32.62
C ALA A 192 -3.04 5.00 31.56
N SER A 193 -4.16 5.57 31.95
CA SER A 193 -5.08 6.22 31.04
C SER A 193 -4.26 7.32 30.33
N ALA A 194 -3.72 7.01 29.13
CA ALA A 194 -3.04 7.98 28.31
C ALA A 194 -4.07 9.02 27.83
N ALA A 195 -4.41 9.92 28.74
CA ALA A 195 -5.32 11.02 28.50
C ALA A 195 -4.74 11.85 27.35
N GLY A 196 -5.38 11.79 26.19
CA GLY A 196 -5.19 12.72 25.08
C GLY A 196 -4.57 12.21 23.80
N THR A 197 -3.77 11.14 23.78
CA THR A 197 -3.12 10.65 22.54
C THR A 197 -3.81 9.47 21.84
N PRO A 198 -4.61 8.62 22.52
CA PRO A 198 -5.19 7.42 21.91
C PRO A 198 -6.13 7.73 20.74
N GLY A 199 -6.98 8.74 20.88
CA GLY A 199 -7.92 9.12 19.81
C GLY A 199 -7.21 9.60 18.54
N VAL A 200 -6.15 10.40 18.68
CA VAL A 200 -5.37 10.90 17.53
C VAL A 200 -4.73 9.76 16.75
N THR A 201 -4.13 8.78 17.45
CA THR A 201 -3.52 7.60 16.82
C THR A 201 -4.54 6.81 16.00
N ALA A 202 -5.76 6.64 16.50
CA ALA A 202 -6.83 5.95 15.79
C ALA A 202 -7.26 6.67 14.50
N TYR A 203 -7.35 8.01 14.54
CA TYR A 203 -7.65 8.80 13.33
C TYR A 203 -6.48 8.78 12.34
N LEU A 204 -5.23 8.76 12.81
CA LEU A 204 -4.07 8.60 11.94
C LEU A 204 -4.04 7.24 11.26
N MET A 205 -4.51 6.18 11.92
CA MET A 205 -4.66 4.86 11.30
C MET A 205 -5.66 4.85 10.12
N LEU A 206 -6.65 5.76 10.11
CA LEU A 206 -7.53 5.91 8.94
C LEU A 206 -6.81 6.48 7.72
N ALA A 207 -5.80 7.32 7.94
CA ALA A 207 -4.99 7.92 6.88
C ALA A 207 -3.82 7.03 6.43
N ASP A 208 -3.50 5.98 7.18
CA ASP A 208 -2.47 5.00 6.82
C ASP A 208 -2.88 4.21 5.58
N PRO A 209 -2.09 4.24 4.51
CA PRO A 209 -2.42 3.54 3.27
C PRO A 209 -2.43 2.00 3.42
N LEU A 210 -1.76 1.44 4.40
CA LEU A 210 -1.72 -0.01 4.64
C LEU A 210 -2.91 -0.52 5.47
N THR A 211 -3.56 0.34 6.25
CA THR A 211 -4.65 -0.05 7.18
C THR A 211 -5.81 -0.79 6.47
N PRO A 212 -6.31 -0.41 5.27
CA PRO A 212 -7.38 -1.16 4.63
C PRO A 212 -7.00 -2.60 4.30
N ALA A 213 -5.82 -2.80 3.68
CA ALA A 213 -5.34 -4.14 3.34
C ALA A 213 -5.02 -4.96 4.59
N ALA A 214 -4.36 -4.37 5.59
CA ALA A 214 -4.05 -5.03 6.86
C ALA A 214 -5.30 -5.46 7.62
N SER A 215 -6.31 -4.58 7.72
CA SER A 215 -7.58 -4.89 8.41
C SER A 215 -8.36 -6.02 7.73
N LEU A 216 -8.35 -6.07 6.40
CA LEU A 216 -8.96 -7.17 5.64
C LEU A 216 -8.21 -8.48 5.89
N VAL A 217 -6.88 -8.50 5.77
CA VAL A 217 -6.07 -9.69 6.01
C VAL A 217 -6.26 -10.21 7.43
N LEU A 218 -6.21 -9.35 8.45
CA LEU A 218 -6.39 -9.76 9.84
C LEU A 218 -7.77 -10.38 10.09
N ARG A 219 -8.81 -9.91 9.42
CA ARG A 219 -10.14 -10.53 9.47
C ARG A 219 -10.16 -11.89 8.79
N GLN A 220 -9.53 -12.01 7.63
CA GLN A 220 -9.48 -13.25 6.84
C GLN A 220 -8.70 -14.37 7.55
N ILE A 221 -7.63 -14.05 8.27
CA ILE A 221 -6.86 -15.04 9.05
C ILE A 221 -7.48 -15.34 10.42
N GLY A 222 -8.63 -14.74 10.76
CA GLY A 222 -9.31 -14.95 12.05
C GLY A 222 -8.75 -14.12 13.21
N GLU A 223 -7.79 -13.21 12.94
CA GLU A 223 -7.16 -12.35 13.93
C GLU A 223 -7.80 -10.94 13.99
N GLY A 224 -9.05 -10.82 13.59
CA GLY A 224 -9.82 -9.56 13.65
C GLY A 224 -9.89 -8.96 15.07
N SER A 225 -9.77 -9.79 16.09
CA SER A 225 -9.66 -9.36 17.49
C SER A 225 -8.44 -8.49 17.79
N LEU A 226 -7.34 -8.64 17.03
CA LEU A 226 -6.16 -7.78 17.16
C LEU A 226 -6.48 -6.32 16.80
N VAL A 227 -7.28 -6.11 15.77
CA VAL A 227 -7.73 -4.77 15.37
C VAL A 227 -8.60 -4.17 16.48
N THR A 228 -9.64 -4.87 16.92
CA THR A 228 -10.52 -4.40 17.99
C THR A 228 -9.77 -4.20 19.29
N GLY A 229 -8.87 -5.10 19.65
CA GLY A 229 -8.01 -5.00 20.83
C GLY A 229 -7.06 -3.80 20.80
N ALA A 230 -6.51 -3.45 19.63
CA ALA A 230 -5.69 -2.26 19.47
C ALA A 230 -6.51 -1.00 19.76
N PHE A 231 -7.72 -0.88 19.19
CA PHE A 231 -8.60 0.27 19.40
C PHE A 231 -9.11 0.34 20.86
N THR A 232 -9.43 -0.79 21.47
CA THR A 232 -9.82 -0.82 22.92
C THR A 232 -8.69 -0.30 23.81
N ARG A 233 -7.43 -0.65 23.50
CA ARG A 233 -6.27 -0.13 24.24
C ARG A 233 -6.05 1.36 24.03
N MET A 234 -6.47 1.91 22.89
CA MET A 234 -6.51 3.34 22.65
C MET A 234 -7.73 4.05 23.32
N GLY A 235 -8.50 3.35 24.14
CA GLY A 235 -9.69 3.89 24.82
C GLY A 235 -10.89 4.10 23.92
N ILE A 236 -10.92 3.46 22.74
CA ILE A 236 -12.04 3.51 21.80
C ILE A 236 -12.89 2.26 21.97
N ASP A 237 -14.21 2.49 22.16
CA ASP A 237 -15.16 1.39 22.26
C ASP A 237 -15.12 0.52 20.98
N PRO A 238 -14.93 -0.82 21.11
CA PRO A 238 -15.00 -1.74 19.98
C PRO A 238 -16.33 -1.68 19.22
N ALA A 239 -17.42 -1.30 19.88
CA ALA A 239 -18.73 -1.13 19.27
C ALA A 239 -18.88 0.20 18.52
N SER A 240 -17.91 1.11 18.62
CA SER A 240 -17.96 2.40 17.94
C SER A 240 -18.11 2.27 16.43
N PHE A 241 -18.77 3.23 15.81
CA PHE A 241 -18.95 3.29 14.35
C PHE A 241 -17.61 3.22 13.61
N LEU A 242 -16.54 3.82 14.15
CA LEU A 242 -15.21 3.84 13.58
C LEU A 242 -14.60 2.44 13.49
N VAL A 243 -14.65 1.66 14.56
CA VAL A 243 -14.07 0.30 14.59
C VAL A 243 -14.86 -0.66 13.69
N ARG A 244 -16.18 -0.58 13.72
CA ARG A 244 -17.07 -1.41 12.87
C ARG A 244 -16.85 -1.15 11.37
N ASN A 245 -16.61 0.10 10.99
CA ASN A 245 -16.47 0.54 9.61
C ASN A 245 -15.03 0.96 9.27
N LEU A 246 -14.01 0.45 9.98
CA LEU A 246 -12.61 0.83 9.79
C LEU A 246 -12.18 0.71 8.33
N THR A 247 -12.43 -0.43 7.70
CA THR A 247 -12.00 -0.70 6.32
C THR A 247 -12.64 0.26 5.32
N PRO A 248 -13.99 0.44 5.25
CA PRO A 248 -14.58 1.38 4.32
C PRO A 248 -14.22 2.85 4.64
N LEU A 249 -14.09 3.22 5.92
CA LEU A 249 -13.66 4.57 6.30
C LEU A 249 -12.22 4.84 5.85
N SER A 250 -11.31 3.90 6.04
CA SER A 250 -9.93 4.04 5.57
C SER A 250 -9.86 4.19 4.05
N PHE A 251 -10.67 3.44 3.28
CA PHE A 251 -10.75 3.62 1.84
C PHE A 251 -11.23 5.00 1.43
N THR A 252 -12.26 5.55 2.11
CA THR A 252 -12.77 6.89 1.80
C THR A 252 -11.76 7.98 2.14
N VAL A 253 -11.07 7.87 3.27
CA VAL A 253 -10.00 8.80 3.67
C VAL A 253 -8.83 8.74 2.68
N GLN A 254 -8.39 7.54 2.31
CA GLN A 254 -7.33 7.34 1.34
C GLN A 254 -7.68 7.90 -0.03
N ALA A 255 -8.92 7.70 -0.51
CA ALA A 255 -9.41 8.29 -1.75
C ALA A 255 -9.44 9.83 -1.69
N ALA A 256 -9.86 10.40 -0.56
CA ALA A 256 -9.87 11.84 -0.36
C ALA A 256 -8.45 12.44 -0.37
N ILE A 257 -7.50 11.79 0.31
CA ILE A 257 -6.09 12.22 0.31
C ILE A 257 -5.50 12.10 -1.10
N SER A 258 -5.77 11.00 -1.82
CA SER A 258 -5.31 10.80 -3.20
C SER A 258 -5.86 11.88 -4.12
N LEU A 259 -7.14 12.21 -4.00
CA LEU A 259 -7.77 13.29 -4.76
C LEU A 259 -7.14 14.66 -4.45
N LEU A 260 -6.85 14.93 -3.18
CA LEU A 260 -6.18 16.16 -2.74
C LEU A 260 -4.80 16.30 -3.41
N PHE A 261 -3.95 15.27 -3.33
CA PHE A 261 -2.64 15.28 -3.98
C PHE A 261 -2.74 15.42 -5.49
N PHE A 262 -3.74 14.80 -6.11
CA PHE A 262 -3.97 14.95 -7.54
C PHE A 262 -4.36 16.38 -7.93
N ILE A 263 -5.29 17.01 -7.21
CA ILE A 263 -5.70 18.40 -7.44
C ILE A 263 -4.51 19.36 -7.25
N LEU A 264 -3.72 19.16 -6.19
CA LEU A 264 -2.52 19.95 -5.95
C LEU A 264 -1.48 19.79 -7.08
N SER A 265 -1.33 18.58 -7.63
CA SER A 265 -0.47 18.32 -8.78
C SER A 265 -0.94 19.07 -10.01
N VAL A 266 -2.25 19.06 -10.33
CA VAL A 266 -2.83 19.81 -11.44
C VAL A 266 -2.60 21.31 -11.28
N GLY A 267 -2.77 21.85 -10.07
CA GLY A 267 -2.49 23.25 -9.75
C GLY A 267 -1.05 23.64 -10.03
N LYS A 268 -0.08 22.79 -9.67
CA LYS A 268 1.35 23.04 -9.92
C LYS A 268 1.77 22.92 -11.39
N ILE A 269 1.06 22.15 -12.19
CA ILE A 269 1.29 22.04 -13.64
C ILE A 269 0.77 23.28 -14.35
N SER A 270 -0.27 23.93 -13.79
CA SER A 270 -0.87 25.14 -14.37
C SER A 270 -0.03 26.41 -14.17
N GLU A 271 0.81 26.45 -13.15
CA GLU A 271 1.79 27.51 -12.88
C GLU A 271 2.98 27.41 -13.85
#